data_e0556f4cc9397df4cf0fcdfd880aba1e
#
_entry.id   e0556f4cc9397df4cf0fcdfd880aba1e
#
_cell.length_a   1.000
_cell.length_b   1.000
_cell.length_c   1.000
_cell.angle_alpha   90.00
_cell.angle_beta   90.00
_cell.angle_gamma   90.00
#
_symmetry.space_group_name_H-M   'P 1'
#
loop_
_entity.id
_entity.type
_entity.pdbx_description
1 polymer ?
#
loop_
_entity_poly.entity_id
_entity_poly.type
_entity_poly.pdbx_seq_one_letter_code
_entity_poly.pdbx_strand_id
1 'polypeptide(L)'
;MEEEFSLYLIEPGSRPPFPAVARYLWGKEDFDSDGNSRHPNDDQWTELTIICRSTNSERLDIDSVSENPLVLKISSTSSSLVQNIAQFLVANSGGTICTEWPNT
;
A
#
# COMPACT_ATOMS: atom_id res chain seq x y z
N MET A 1 2.93 -5.06 -22.83
CA MET A 1 2.56 -3.86 -22.09
C MET A 1 1.86 -4.28 -20.78
N GLU A 2 2.37 -3.82 -19.69
CA GLU A 2 1.81 -4.20 -18.39
C GLU A 2 0.67 -3.28 -18.00
N GLU A 3 -0.40 -3.86 -17.46
CA GLU A 3 -1.49 -3.08 -16.91
C GLU A 3 -1.22 -2.82 -15.43
N GLU A 4 -1.60 -1.64 -14.98
CA GLU A 4 -1.54 -1.30 -13.57
C GLU A 4 -2.94 -1.31 -12.99
N PHE A 5 -3.10 -1.96 -11.87
CA PHE A 5 -4.35 -2.00 -11.12
C PHE A 5 -4.23 -1.08 -9.93
N SER A 6 -5.29 -0.36 -9.60
CA SER A 6 -5.27 0.60 -8.50
C SER A 6 -6.57 0.55 -7.70
N LEU A 7 -6.41 0.76 -6.39
CA LEU A 7 -7.53 1.03 -5.50
C LEU A 7 -7.15 2.23 -4.63
N TYR A 8 -8.15 2.90 -4.08
CA TYR A 8 -7.94 4.08 -3.25
C TYR A 8 -8.48 3.80 -1.85
N LEU A 9 -7.66 4.10 -0.85
CA LEU A 9 -8.03 3.99 0.56
C LEU A 9 -8.28 5.40 1.07
N ILE A 10 -9.54 5.69 1.44
CA ILE A 10 -9.98 7.03 1.82
C ILE A 10 -10.10 7.13 3.32
N GLU A 11 -9.46 8.13 3.88
CA GLU A 11 -9.46 8.45 5.31
C GLU A 11 -9.05 7.31 6.23
N PRO A 12 -7.89 6.65 5.96
CA PRO A 12 -7.40 5.62 6.87
C PRO A 12 -6.89 6.26 8.17
N GLY A 13 -6.93 5.49 9.25
CA GLY A 13 -6.25 5.85 10.48
C GLY A 13 -4.76 5.51 10.40
N SER A 14 -4.14 5.24 11.56
CA SER A 14 -2.74 4.81 11.61
C SER A 14 -2.53 3.59 10.73
N ARG A 15 -1.47 3.60 9.93
CA ARG A 15 -1.17 2.50 9.01
C ARG A 15 -0.31 1.45 9.71
N PRO A 16 -0.40 0.16 9.34
CA PRO A 16 0.53 -0.81 9.88
C PRO A 16 1.95 -0.49 9.40
N PRO A 17 2.98 -0.79 10.20
CA PRO A 17 4.36 -0.57 9.77
C PRO A 17 4.68 -1.35 8.49
N PHE A 18 5.58 -0.83 7.65
CA PHE A 18 5.84 -1.46 6.36
C PHE A 18 6.34 -2.91 6.47
N PRO A 19 7.10 -3.33 7.50
CA PRO A 19 7.46 -4.74 7.60
C PRO A 19 6.25 -5.65 7.80
N ALA A 20 5.21 -5.17 8.48
CA ALA A 20 3.98 -5.94 8.64
C ALA A 20 3.25 -6.09 7.31
N VAL A 21 3.28 -5.07 6.46
CA VAL A 21 2.69 -5.13 5.12
C VAL A 21 3.40 -6.19 4.29
N ALA A 22 4.72 -6.17 4.27
CA ALA A 22 5.50 -7.14 3.52
C ALA A 22 5.29 -8.56 4.03
N ARG A 23 5.24 -8.72 5.35
CA ARG A 23 5.02 -10.03 5.96
C ARG A 23 3.64 -10.57 5.63
N TYR A 24 2.65 -9.71 5.60
CA TYR A 24 1.30 -10.10 5.19
C TYR A 24 1.27 -10.62 3.75
N LEU A 25 1.96 -9.92 2.86
CA LEU A 25 1.93 -10.26 1.43
C LEU A 25 2.72 -11.52 1.13
N TRP A 26 3.91 -11.66 1.71
CA TRP A 26 4.85 -12.71 1.31
C TRP A 26 5.28 -13.64 2.43
N GLY A 27 4.87 -13.37 3.65
CA GLY A 27 5.13 -14.24 4.80
C GLY A 27 6.58 -14.27 5.26
N LYS A 28 7.43 -13.38 4.73
CA LYS A 28 8.84 -13.32 5.10
C LYS A 28 9.37 -11.91 4.88
N GLU A 29 10.57 -11.65 5.37
CA GLU A 29 11.15 -10.31 5.33
C GLU A 29 12.15 -10.10 4.18
N ASP A 30 12.05 -10.92 3.14
CA ASP A 30 12.93 -10.81 1.98
C ASP A 30 12.34 -9.83 0.96
N PHE A 31 12.48 -8.54 1.26
CA PHE A 31 11.89 -7.50 0.43
C PHE A 31 12.73 -6.24 0.49
N ASP A 32 12.60 -5.40 -0.55
CA ASP A 32 13.13 -4.04 -0.56
C ASP A 32 11.96 -3.09 -0.31
N SER A 33 12.21 -2.03 0.43
CA SER A 33 11.19 -1.03 0.69
C SER A 33 11.77 0.37 0.49
N ASP A 34 10.90 1.28 0.06
CA ASP A 34 11.21 2.68 -0.07
C ASP A 34 9.93 3.45 0.28
N GLY A 35 10.06 4.72 0.62
CA GLY A 35 8.92 5.53 0.97
C GLY A 35 9.30 6.57 2.00
N ASN A 36 8.30 7.07 2.72
CA ASN A 36 8.54 8.12 3.71
C ASN A 36 8.45 7.65 5.16
N SER A 37 8.55 6.35 5.39
CA SER A 37 8.66 5.82 6.74
C SER A 37 9.99 6.26 7.35
N ARG A 38 9.95 6.75 8.59
CA ARG A 38 11.13 7.24 9.29
C ARG A 38 11.87 6.13 10.02
N HIS A 39 11.16 5.07 10.38
CA HIS A 39 11.72 3.91 11.06
C HIS A 39 10.78 2.71 10.86
N PRO A 40 11.23 1.50 11.18
CA PRO A 40 10.41 0.30 10.92
C PRO A 40 9.07 0.25 11.65
N ASN A 41 8.88 1.05 12.69
CA ASN A 41 7.63 1.10 13.44
C ASN A 41 6.75 2.30 13.08
N ASP A 42 7.12 3.05 12.06
CA ASP A 42 6.37 4.23 11.66
C ASP A 42 4.99 3.84 11.15
N ASP A 43 3.95 4.37 11.79
CA ASP A 43 2.55 4.13 11.40
C ASP A 43 1.90 5.36 10.77
N GLN A 44 2.70 6.36 10.41
CA GLN A 44 2.20 7.59 9.80
C GLN A 44 2.71 7.79 8.37
N TRP A 45 3.33 6.76 7.79
CA TRP A 45 3.83 6.85 6.42
C TRP A 45 2.66 7.06 5.45
N THR A 46 2.91 7.80 4.38
CA THR A 46 1.93 8.04 3.31
C THR A 46 2.46 7.62 1.95
N GLU A 47 3.71 7.19 1.88
CA GLU A 47 4.32 6.67 0.67
C GLU A 47 5.05 5.38 1.01
N LEU A 48 4.86 4.36 0.19
CA LEU A 48 5.52 3.07 0.41
C LEU A 48 5.61 2.32 -0.91
N THR A 49 6.82 1.88 -1.25
CA THR A 49 7.06 0.97 -2.36
C THR A 49 7.70 -0.28 -1.78
N ILE A 50 7.14 -1.44 -2.08
CA ILE A 50 7.68 -2.72 -1.59
C ILE A 50 7.87 -3.64 -2.79
N ILE A 51 9.05 -4.25 -2.86
CA ILE A 51 9.40 -5.19 -3.93
C ILE A 51 9.84 -6.49 -3.29
N CYS A 52 9.23 -7.60 -3.68
CA CYS A 52 9.62 -8.91 -3.19
C CYS A 52 10.89 -9.37 -3.88
N ARG A 53 11.95 -9.65 -3.13
CA ARG A 53 13.23 -10.07 -3.69
C ARG A 53 13.20 -11.46 -4.31
N SER A 54 12.35 -12.33 -3.78
CA SER A 54 12.28 -13.70 -4.28
C SER A 54 11.46 -13.84 -5.54
N THR A 55 10.61 -12.86 -5.85
CA THR A 55 9.85 -12.83 -7.10
C THR A 55 9.97 -11.42 -7.68
N ASN A 56 10.88 -11.23 -8.61
CA ASN A 56 11.21 -9.90 -9.14
C ASN A 56 10.05 -9.17 -9.79
N SER A 57 8.95 -9.86 -10.04
CA SER A 57 7.80 -9.24 -10.71
C SER A 57 6.79 -8.64 -9.74
N GLU A 58 6.89 -8.95 -8.45
CA GLU A 58 5.91 -8.45 -7.49
C GLU A 58 6.37 -7.15 -6.85
N ARG A 59 5.63 -6.10 -7.14
CA ARG A 59 5.89 -4.77 -6.63
C ARG A 59 4.59 -4.11 -6.25
N LEU A 60 4.59 -3.43 -5.12
CA LEU A 60 3.43 -2.68 -4.63
C LEU A 60 3.86 -1.24 -4.39
N ASP A 61 3.06 -0.31 -4.89
CA ASP A 61 3.27 1.12 -4.67
C ASP A 61 2.06 1.70 -3.94
N ILE A 62 2.32 2.50 -2.91
CA ILE A 62 1.28 3.24 -2.19
C ILE A 62 1.73 4.69 -2.13
N ASP A 63 0.89 5.59 -2.64
CA ASP A 63 1.17 7.03 -2.66
C ASP A 63 -0.03 7.82 -2.16
N SER A 64 0.22 8.94 -1.50
CA SER A 64 -0.86 9.83 -1.13
C SER A 64 -1.27 10.67 -2.34
N VAL A 65 -2.55 10.67 -2.65
CA VAL A 65 -3.12 11.52 -3.71
C VAL A 65 -3.91 12.68 -3.14
N SER A 66 -4.18 12.65 -1.84
CA SER A 66 -4.80 13.74 -1.10
C SER A 66 -4.35 13.64 0.34
N GLU A 67 -4.20 14.77 1.02
CA GLU A 67 -3.80 14.79 2.43
C GLU A 67 -4.93 15.21 3.36
N ASN A 68 -5.94 15.86 2.84
CA ASN A 68 -7.06 16.35 3.65
C ASN A 68 -8.35 16.34 2.83
N PRO A 69 -9.09 15.23 2.81
CA PRO A 69 -8.83 13.99 3.56
C PRO A 69 -7.63 13.21 3.03
N LEU A 70 -7.04 12.39 3.88
CA LEU A 70 -5.95 11.52 3.44
C LEU A 70 -6.51 10.43 2.52
N VAL A 71 -5.95 10.32 1.33
CA VAL A 71 -6.32 9.28 0.38
C VAL A 71 -5.04 8.64 -0.15
N LEU A 72 -4.93 7.33 -0.01
CA LEU A 72 -3.78 6.57 -0.48
C LEU A 72 -4.15 5.81 -1.74
N LYS A 73 -3.35 5.96 -2.79
CA LYS A 73 -3.51 5.17 -4.01
C LYS A 73 -2.62 3.95 -3.91
N ILE A 74 -3.22 2.77 -4.00
CA ILE A 74 -2.52 1.48 -3.94
C ILE A 74 -2.48 0.94 -5.36
N SER A 75 -1.29 0.69 -5.88
CA SER A 75 -1.16 0.23 -7.26
C SER A 75 -0.11 -0.87 -7.41
N SER A 76 -0.34 -1.75 -8.38
CA SER A 76 0.57 -2.84 -8.71
C SER A 76 0.17 -3.37 -10.08
N THR A 77 1.07 -4.10 -10.72
CA THR A 77 0.72 -4.86 -11.94
C THR A 77 -0.02 -6.16 -11.59
N SER A 78 -0.11 -6.49 -10.30
CA SER A 78 -0.86 -7.65 -9.81
C SER A 78 -2.13 -7.18 -9.12
N SER A 79 -3.30 -7.49 -9.70
CA SER A 79 -4.58 -7.12 -9.09
C SER A 79 -4.79 -7.83 -7.76
N SER A 80 -4.25 -9.05 -7.61
CA SER A 80 -4.35 -9.78 -6.35
C SER A 80 -3.63 -9.05 -5.23
N LEU A 81 -2.42 -8.52 -5.49
CA LEU A 81 -1.69 -7.76 -4.50
C LEU A 81 -2.46 -6.51 -4.07
N VAL A 82 -3.01 -5.78 -5.05
CA VAL A 82 -3.75 -4.56 -4.75
C VAL A 82 -4.96 -4.87 -3.87
N GLN A 83 -5.73 -5.90 -4.23
CA GLN A 83 -6.91 -6.26 -3.46
C GLN A 83 -6.56 -6.76 -2.07
N ASN A 84 -5.54 -7.60 -1.96
CA ASN A 84 -5.13 -8.16 -0.68
C ASN A 84 -4.63 -7.07 0.27
N ILE A 85 -3.80 -6.17 -0.22
CA ILE A 85 -3.26 -5.13 0.64
C ILE A 85 -4.32 -4.09 1.00
N ALA A 86 -5.26 -3.81 0.08
CA ALA A 86 -6.35 -2.89 0.39
C ALA A 86 -7.19 -3.42 1.54
N GLN A 87 -7.52 -4.71 1.53
CA GLN A 87 -8.27 -5.34 2.61
C GLN A 87 -7.47 -5.34 3.91
N PHE A 88 -6.18 -5.63 3.84
CA PHE A 88 -5.31 -5.62 5.01
C PHE A 88 -5.25 -4.22 5.64
N LEU A 89 -5.09 -3.19 4.83
CA LEU A 89 -5.03 -1.81 5.32
C LEU A 89 -6.34 -1.38 5.95
N VAL A 90 -7.48 -1.71 5.32
CA VAL A 90 -8.79 -1.38 5.89
C VAL A 90 -8.98 -2.08 7.24
N ALA A 91 -8.59 -3.35 7.32
CA ALA A 91 -8.73 -4.11 8.56
C ALA A 91 -7.89 -3.53 9.71
N ASN A 92 -6.74 -2.94 9.39
CA ASN A 92 -5.82 -2.42 10.40
C ASN A 92 -5.92 -0.90 10.61
N SER A 93 -6.33 -0.18 9.58
CA SER A 93 -6.31 1.30 9.61
C SER A 93 -7.70 1.91 9.48
N GLY A 94 -8.68 1.13 9.11
CA GLY A 94 -10.01 1.67 8.80
C GLY A 94 -10.02 2.37 7.46
N GLY A 95 -11.03 3.21 7.24
CA GLY A 95 -11.19 3.93 5.99
C GLY A 95 -12.11 3.21 5.03
N THR A 96 -12.19 3.70 3.81
CA THR A 96 -13.08 3.18 2.78
C THR A 96 -12.28 2.91 1.51
N ILE A 97 -12.52 1.76 0.90
CA ILE A 97 -11.89 1.39 -0.38
C ILE A 97 -12.80 1.80 -1.52
N CYS A 98 -12.23 2.50 -2.51
CA CYS A 98 -12.91 2.89 -3.74
C CYS A 98 -12.06 2.54 -4.94
N THR A 99 -12.72 2.27 -6.06
CA THR A 99 -12.03 1.98 -7.32
C THR A 99 -11.58 3.25 -8.03
N GLU A 100 -12.20 4.37 -7.70
CA GLU A 100 -11.90 5.66 -8.32
C GLU A 100 -11.85 6.75 -7.26
N TRP A 101 -10.97 7.70 -7.47
CA TRP A 101 -10.93 8.92 -6.68
C TRP A 101 -11.11 10.09 -7.64
N PRO A 102 -12.26 10.74 -7.62
CA PRO A 102 -12.47 11.90 -8.50
C PRO A 102 -11.61 13.05 -8.01
N ASN A 103 -10.53 13.27 -8.70
CA ASN A 103 -9.63 14.37 -8.41
C ASN A 103 -9.99 15.57 -9.28
N THR A 104 -10.94 16.30 -8.83
CA THR A 104 -11.36 17.51 -9.53
C THR A 104 -10.77 18.75 -8.92
#